data_dc77a0c2eeda9606b9cf21a3c026ec23
#
_entry.id   dc77a0c2eeda9606b9cf21a3c026ec23
#
_cell.length_a   1.000
_cell.length_b   1.000
_cell.length_c   1.000
_cell.angle_alpha   90.00
_cell.angle_beta   90.00
_cell.angle_gamma   90.00
#
_symmetry.space_group_name_H-M   'P 1'
#
loop_
_entity.id
_entity.type
_entity.pdbx_description
1 polymer ?
#
loop_
_entity_poly.entity_id
_entity_poly.type
_entity_poly.pdbx_seq_one_letter_code
_entity_poly.pdbx_strand_id
1 'polypeptide(L)'
;FRGPAATGVGDSAPLPATWKVKWKAPLAGLGHSSPVIWGDRLFVATAVSAAGKAPIKLGLYGDRTAADETSEQSWKILCFDKRTGRPLWEQTAHQAVPRTQRHMKATQANTTLATDGRSLVACFGSEGLHCYSLDGERRWKKDLGVINVSKYGVGWGYASSPTLHGDRIILQCDAPDSPYLAAFRLSDGAEIWRTGRAGVCERCWSTPYVHAAGGRTQVVANGWPFVAGVELMTQRGLL
;
A
#
# COMPACT_ATOMS: atom_id res chain seq x y z
N PHE A 1 10.13 -1.47 4.76
CA PHE A 1 10.05 -0.95 3.39
C PHE A 1 10.41 0.53 3.42
N ARG A 2 11.34 1.01 2.65
CA ARG A 2 11.84 2.39 2.48
C ARG A 2 12.36 3.13 3.75
N GLY A 3 12.23 2.62 4.96
CA GLY A 3 12.71 3.26 6.20
C GLY A 3 11.99 4.56 6.59
N PRO A 4 12.42 5.22 7.69
CA PRO A 4 11.74 6.40 8.24
C PRO A 4 11.64 7.59 7.27
N ALA A 5 12.64 7.79 6.44
CA ALA A 5 12.67 8.87 5.43
C ALA A 5 12.10 8.43 4.07
N ALA A 6 11.52 7.24 3.96
CA ALA A 6 11.03 6.63 2.73
C ALA A 6 12.06 6.59 1.57
N THR A 7 13.34 6.63 1.89
CA THR A 7 14.44 6.63 0.90
C THR A 7 14.87 5.24 0.46
N GLY A 8 14.51 4.20 1.23
CA GLY A 8 15.03 2.84 1.04
C GLY A 8 16.48 2.66 1.50
N VAL A 9 17.06 3.66 2.15
CA VAL A 9 18.41 3.64 2.69
C VAL A 9 18.33 3.43 4.20
N GLY A 10 19.03 2.43 4.69
CA GLY A 10 19.20 2.19 6.12
C GLY A 10 20.38 2.97 6.70
N ASP A 11 20.48 2.97 8.01
CA ASP A 11 21.66 3.49 8.71
C ASP A 11 22.90 2.70 8.30
N SER A 12 24.05 3.35 8.34
CA SER A 12 25.35 2.78 7.94
C SER A 12 25.90 1.71 8.89
N ALA A 13 25.11 1.23 9.84
CA ALA A 13 25.51 0.12 10.70
C ALA A 13 25.78 -1.15 9.88
N PRO A 14 26.92 -1.83 10.08
CA PRO A 14 27.23 -3.04 9.34
C PRO A 14 26.16 -4.12 9.62
N LEU A 15 25.69 -4.76 8.55
CA LEU A 15 24.82 -5.92 8.70
C LEU A 15 25.61 -7.06 9.35
N PRO A 16 25.00 -7.83 10.26
CA PRO A 16 25.65 -8.99 10.85
C PRO A 16 25.96 -10.04 9.76
N ALA A 17 27.17 -10.60 9.81
CA ALA A 17 27.55 -11.68 8.89
C ALA A 17 26.74 -12.97 9.09
N THR A 18 26.20 -13.16 10.30
CA THR A 18 25.29 -14.26 10.65
C THR A 18 24.08 -13.71 11.37
N TRP A 19 22.92 -14.35 11.15
CA TRP A 19 21.69 -13.97 11.81
C TRP A 19 20.92 -15.20 12.30
N LYS A 20 20.15 -15.04 13.35
CA LYS A 20 19.28 -16.10 13.91
C LYS A 20 17.85 -15.60 13.93
N VAL A 21 16.91 -16.50 13.64
CA VAL A 21 15.48 -16.23 13.81
C VAL A 21 15.21 -16.02 15.30
N LYS A 22 14.79 -14.81 15.67
CA LYS A 22 14.48 -14.44 17.04
C LYS A 22 13.11 -14.96 17.48
N TRP A 23 12.14 -14.84 16.61
CA TRP A 23 10.78 -15.32 16.82
C TRP A 23 10.08 -15.55 15.47
N LYS A 24 8.98 -16.28 15.50
CA LYS A 24 8.06 -16.47 14.38
C LYS A 24 6.64 -16.26 14.89
N ALA A 25 5.81 -15.56 14.14
CA ALA A 25 4.39 -15.39 14.41
C ALA A 25 3.59 -15.89 13.21
N PRO A 26 2.54 -16.72 13.40
CA PRO A 26 1.66 -17.14 12.34
C PRO A 26 0.82 -15.95 11.86
N LEU A 27 0.58 -15.86 10.55
CA LEU A 27 -0.33 -14.90 9.95
C LEU A 27 -1.42 -15.67 9.21
N ALA A 28 -2.67 -15.32 9.44
CA ALA A 28 -3.78 -15.84 8.64
C ALA A 28 -3.84 -15.09 7.29
N GLY A 29 -4.28 -15.80 6.25
CA GLY A 29 -4.50 -15.24 4.92
C GLY A 29 -3.24 -15.07 4.09
N LEU A 30 -3.33 -14.21 3.08
CA LEU A 30 -2.26 -13.89 2.14
C LEU A 30 -1.96 -12.39 2.13
N GLY A 31 -0.67 -12.04 2.13
CA GLY A 31 -0.23 -10.65 2.05
C GLY A 31 1.18 -10.55 1.46
N HIS A 32 1.36 -9.69 0.47
CA HIS A 32 2.68 -9.29 -0.05
C HIS A 32 3.15 -7.96 0.57
N SER A 33 2.38 -7.45 1.53
CA SER A 33 2.77 -6.29 2.33
C SER A 33 4.10 -6.53 3.02
N SER A 34 5.04 -5.59 2.88
CA SER A 34 6.24 -5.61 3.71
C SER A 34 5.89 -5.20 5.14
N PRO A 35 6.55 -5.76 6.17
CA PRO A 35 6.38 -5.29 7.52
C PRO A 35 6.88 -3.85 7.67
N VAL A 36 6.15 -3.07 8.47
CA VAL A 36 6.52 -1.69 8.83
C VAL A 36 6.79 -1.62 10.32
N ILE A 37 7.88 -0.99 10.70
CA ILE A 37 8.31 -0.86 12.09
C ILE A 37 8.29 0.60 12.52
N TRP A 38 7.71 0.86 13.69
CA TRP A 38 7.82 2.13 14.38
C TRP A 38 7.93 1.91 15.89
N GLY A 39 9.02 2.38 16.46
CA GLY A 39 9.35 2.08 17.87
C GLY A 39 9.45 0.58 18.12
N ASP A 40 8.70 0.08 19.08
CA ASP A 40 8.62 -1.35 19.42
C ASP A 40 7.47 -2.10 18.73
N ARG A 41 6.81 -1.47 17.78
CA ARG A 41 5.68 -2.05 17.04
C ARG A 41 6.06 -2.47 15.63
N LEU A 42 5.53 -3.60 15.19
CA LEU A 42 5.65 -4.11 13.84
C LEU A 42 4.23 -4.28 13.29
N PHE A 43 3.96 -3.69 12.13
CA PHE A 43 2.68 -3.72 11.46
C PHE A 43 2.76 -4.48 10.14
N VAL A 44 1.75 -5.27 9.85
CA VAL A 44 1.56 -5.97 8.57
C VAL A 44 0.11 -5.93 8.13
N ALA A 45 -0.12 -6.05 6.83
CA ALA A 45 -1.45 -6.22 6.25
C ALA A 45 -1.59 -7.60 5.62
N THR A 46 -2.80 -8.18 5.70
CA THR A 46 -3.15 -9.46 5.09
C THR A 46 -4.61 -9.45 4.64
N ALA A 47 -4.97 -10.37 3.75
CA ALA A 47 -6.35 -10.64 3.36
C ALA A 47 -6.68 -12.11 3.64
N VAL A 48 -7.75 -12.35 4.38
CA VAL A 48 -8.19 -13.68 4.80
C VAL A 48 -9.47 -14.04 4.05
N SER A 49 -9.43 -15.12 3.31
CA SER A 49 -10.60 -15.63 2.58
C SER A 49 -11.54 -16.41 3.49
N ALA A 50 -12.84 -16.15 3.39
CA ALA A 50 -13.88 -16.93 4.07
C ALA A 50 -13.92 -18.39 3.57
N ALA A 51 -13.43 -18.69 2.37
CA ALA A 51 -13.30 -20.05 1.85
C ALA A 51 -12.12 -20.84 2.46
N GLY A 52 -11.39 -20.25 3.40
CA GLY A 52 -10.25 -20.85 4.07
C GLY A 52 -8.93 -20.54 3.35
N LYS A 53 -8.55 -21.28 2.34
CA LYS A 53 -7.32 -21.02 1.58
C LYS A 53 -7.61 -20.23 0.31
N ALA A 54 -7.02 -19.04 0.20
CA ALA A 54 -7.01 -18.31 -1.06
C ALA A 54 -6.03 -18.98 -2.04
N PRO A 55 -6.40 -19.17 -3.32
CA PRO A 55 -5.50 -19.78 -4.28
C PRO A 55 -4.30 -18.87 -4.56
N ILE A 56 -3.10 -19.42 -4.47
CA ILE A 56 -1.87 -18.80 -4.91
C ILE A 56 -1.09 -19.79 -5.76
N LYS A 57 -0.57 -19.34 -6.89
CA LYS A 57 0.21 -20.20 -7.78
C LYS A 57 1.65 -19.70 -7.83
N LEU A 58 2.55 -20.56 -7.42
CA LEU A 58 3.99 -20.29 -7.49
C LEU A 58 4.52 -20.64 -8.88
N GLY A 59 5.59 -19.97 -9.31
CA GLY A 59 6.25 -20.22 -10.57
C GLY A 59 6.64 -18.94 -11.30
N LEU A 60 7.54 -19.06 -12.29
CA LEU A 60 8.20 -17.92 -12.89
C LEU A 60 7.47 -17.31 -14.09
N TYR A 61 6.88 -18.11 -14.99
CA TYR A 61 6.40 -17.61 -16.27
C TYR A 61 5.07 -18.24 -16.73
N GLY A 62 4.41 -17.53 -17.65
CA GLY A 62 3.39 -18.06 -18.55
C GLY A 62 1.97 -18.09 -18.05
N ASP A 63 1.74 -17.89 -16.76
CA ASP A 63 0.38 -17.90 -16.25
C ASP A 63 -0.18 -16.48 -16.24
N ARG A 64 -1.22 -16.25 -17.02
CA ARG A 64 -1.95 -14.99 -17.10
C ARG A 64 -3.34 -15.10 -16.45
N THR A 65 -3.55 -16.11 -15.61
CA THR A 65 -4.84 -16.41 -15.02
C THR A 65 -5.11 -15.49 -13.82
N ALA A 66 -6.25 -14.87 -13.79
CA ALA A 66 -6.76 -14.22 -12.59
C ALA A 66 -7.17 -15.28 -11.56
N ALA A 67 -7.07 -14.94 -10.28
CA ALA A 67 -7.61 -15.79 -9.22
C ALA A 67 -9.14 -15.74 -9.27
N ASP A 68 -9.77 -16.90 -9.23
CA ASP A 68 -11.20 -17.02 -9.05
C ASP A 68 -11.53 -16.85 -7.56
N GLU A 69 -11.85 -15.62 -7.17
CA GLU A 69 -12.18 -15.25 -5.80
C GLU A 69 -13.57 -14.64 -5.74
N THR A 70 -14.56 -15.52 -5.59
CA THR A 70 -15.97 -15.15 -5.39
C THR A 70 -16.38 -15.11 -3.92
N SER A 71 -15.46 -15.55 -3.02
CA SER A 71 -15.69 -15.59 -1.58
C SER A 71 -15.34 -14.26 -0.93
N GLU A 72 -16.04 -13.94 0.15
CA GLU A 72 -15.75 -12.80 1.00
C GLU A 72 -14.31 -12.86 1.51
N GLN A 73 -13.66 -11.70 1.54
CA GLN A 73 -12.34 -11.48 2.11
C GLN A 73 -12.44 -10.54 3.30
N SER A 74 -11.60 -10.77 4.30
CA SER A 74 -11.37 -9.83 5.40
C SER A 74 -9.99 -9.22 5.23
N TRP A 75 -9.91 -7.92 4.92
CA TRP A 75 -8.65 -7.17 4.91
C TRP A 75 -8.30 -6.77 6.32
N LYS A 76 -7.15 -7.26 6.78
CA LYS A 76 -6.72 -7.10 8.16
C LYS A 76 -5.42 -6.34 8.29
N ILE A 77 -5.30 -5.61 9.39
CA ILE A 77 -4.08 -4.96 9.84
C ILE A 77 -3.75 -5.56 11.20
N LEU A 78 -2.51 -6.01 11.36
CA LEU A 78 -2.02 -6.64 12.58
C LEU A 78 -0.84 -5.85 13.13
N CYS A 79 -0.79 -5.74 14.44
CA CYS A 79 0.33 -5.17 15.17
C CYS A 79 0.95 -6.19 16.11
N PHE A 80 2.26 -6.28 16.09
CA PHE A 80 3.04 -7.15 16.95
C PHE A 80 4.06 -6.36 17.75
N ASP A 81 4.40 -6.85 18.93
CA ASP A 81 5.60 -6.44 19.64
C ASP A 81 6.83 -6.88 18.83
N LYS A 82 7.64 -5.94 18.40
CA LYS A 82 8.82 -6.17 17.55
C LYS A 82 9.86 -7.08 18.20
N ARG A 83 9.97 -7.09 19.52
CA ARG A 83 10.99 -7.85 20.24
C ARG A 83 10.61 -9.30 20.45
N THR A 84 9.32 -9.56 20.66
CA THR A 84 8.81 -10.87 21.07
C THR A 84 7.96 -11.57 20.01
N GLY A 85 7.43 -10.83 19.02
CA GLY A 85 6.46 -11.33 18.05
C GLY A 85 5.05 -11.54 18.63
N ARG A 86 4.81 -11.12 19.87
CA ARG A 86 3.47 -11.23 20.50
C ARG A 86 2.49 -10.29 19.78
N PRO A 87 1.31 -10.77 19.37
CA PRO A 87 0.28 -9.91 18.82
C PRO A 87 -0.17 -8.91 19.89
N LEU A 88 -0.27 -7.65 19.50
CA LEU A 88 -0.76 -6.55 20.33
C LEU A 88 -2.22 -6.22 20.00
N TRP A 89 -2.54 -6.14 18.71
CA TRP A 89 -3.91 -5.96 18.22
C TRP A 89 -4.05 -6.43 16.78
N GLU A 90 -5.29 -6.70 16.39
CA GLU A 90 -5.72 -7.00 15.02
C GLU A 90 -6.99 -6.20 14.73
N GLN A 91 -7.07 -5.61 13.52
CA GLN A 91 -8.24 -4.89 13.05
C GLN A 91 -8.67 -5.40 11.68
N THR A 92 -9.96 -5.64 11.51
CA THR A 92 -10.57 -5.84 10.20
C THR A 92 -10.91 -4.47 9.60
N ALA A 93 -10.12 -4.07 8.62
CA ALA A 93 -10.28 -2.79 7.94
C ALA A 93 -11.49 -2.79 7.00
N HIS A 94 -11.69 -3.89 6.28
CA HIS A 94 -12.80 -4.10 5.36
C HIS A 94 -13.16 -5.58 5.27
N GLN A 95 -14.43 -5.86 4.94
CA GLN A 95 -14.92 -7.22 4.71
C GLN A 95 -15.96 -7.17 3.58
N ALA A 96 -15.69 -7.87 2.50
CA ALA A 96 -16.55 -7.96 1.32
C ALA A 96 -16.04 -9.02 0.33
N VAL A 97 -16.82 -9.33 -0.69
CA VAL A 97 -16.30 -9.95 -1.92
C VAL A 97 -15.44 -8.92 -2.64
N PRO A 98 -14.22 -9.27 -3.09
CA PRO A 98 -13.33 -8.32 -3.76
C PRO A 98 -13.97 -7.66 -4.98
N ARG A 99 -13.85 -6.34 -5.08
CA ARG A 99 -14.42 -5.55 -6.20
C ARG A 99 -13.62 -5.73 -7.49
N THR A 100 -12.37 -6.21 -7.39
CA THR A 100 -11.48 -6.45 -8.53
C THR A 100 -10.74 -7.77 -8.37
N GLN A 101 -10.44 -8.39 -9.50
CA GLN A 101 -9.62 -9.60 -9.54
C GLN A 101 -8.16 -9.27 -9.25
N ARG A 102 -7.44 -10.28 -8.77
CA ARG A 102 -5.98 -10.29 -8.68
C ARG A 102 -5.39 -11.40 -9.54
N HIS A 103 -4.13 -11.26 -9.89
CA HIS A 103 -3.38 -12.35 -10.51
C HIS A 103 -3.17 -13.51 -9.51
N MET A 104 -3.07 -14.74 -9.99
CA MET A 104 -2.83 -15.93 -9.15
C MET A 104 -1.55 -15.83 -8.30
N LYS A 105 -0.59 -14.99 -8.66
CA LYS A 105 0.65 -14.74 -7.91
C LYS A 105 0.57 -13.54 -6.97
N ALA A 106 -0.50 -12.76 -7.04
CA ALA A 106 -0.74 -11.60 -6.19
C ALA A 106 -1.62 -11.98 -5.00
N THR A 107 -1.87 -11.01 -4.12
CA THR A 107 -2.81 -11.13 -3.01
C THR A 107 -3.79 -9.96 -3.03
N GLN A 108 -4.82 -9.99 -2.21
CA GLN A 108 -5.69 -8.83 -1.99
C GLN A 108 -5.06 -7.79 -1.03
N ALA A 109 -3.88 -8.10 -0.45
CA ALA A 109 -3.12 -7.21 0.43
C ALA A 109 -1.66 -7.10 -0.05
N ASN A 110 -1.45 -6.52 -1.23
CA ASN A 110 -0.10 -6.34 -1.80
C ASN A 110 0.59 -5.08 -1.28
N THR A 111 -0.18 -4.06 -0.89
CA THR A 111 0.36 -2.76 -0.50
C THR A 111 0.98 -2.80 0.88
N THR A 112 2.08 -2.09 1.05
CA THR A 112 2.72 -1.90 2.34
C THR A 112 2.07 -0.71 3.06
N LEU A 113 1.89 -0.85 4.36
CA LEU A 113 1.39 0.22 5.24
C LEU A 113 2.37 1.40 5.27
N ALA A 114 1.85 2.59 5.58
CA ALA A 114 2.69 3.78 5.83
C ALA A 114 2.37 4.37 7.19
N THR A 115 3.39 4.90 7.89
CA THR A 115 3.22 5.54 9.19
C THR A 115 4.14 6.74 9.36
N ASP A 116 3.66 7.74 10.09
CA ASP A 116 4.41 8.90 10.59
C ASP A 116 4.70 8.83 12.11
N GLY A 117 4.40 7.68 12.73
CA GLY A 117 4.53 7.48 14.17
C GLY A 117 3.30 7.91 14.99
N ARG A 118 2.28 8.47 14.35
CA ARG A 118 0.99 8.85 14.97
C ARG A 118 -0.20 8.22 14.24
N SER A 119 -0.07 8.10 12.94
CA SER A 119 -1.06 7.52 12.04
C SER A 119 -0.50 6.30 11.35
N LEU A 120 -1.34 5.32 11.12
CA LEU A 120 -1.06 4.14 10.32
C LEU A 120 -2.05 4.10 9.15
N VAL A 121 -1.54 4.17 7.94
CA VAL A 121 -2.34 4.24 6.72
C VAL A 121 -2.22 2.93 5.95
N ALA A 122 -3.37 2.36 5.59
CA ALA A 122 -3.50 1.20 4.73
C ALA A 122 -4.29 1.57 3.46
N CYS A 123 -3.80 1.16 2.30
CA CYS A 123 -4.52 1.27 1.04
C CYS A 123 -4.74 -0.12 0.47
N PHE A 124 -5.98 -0.53 0.31
CA PHE A 124 -6.35 -1.83 -0.28
C PHE A 124 -6.92 -1.67 -1.70
N GLY A 125 -6.49 -0.64 -2.43
CA GLY A 125 -6.96 -0.37 -3.77
C GLY A 125 -8.45 -0.08 -3.80
N SER A 126 -9.22 -0.89 -4.54
CA SER A 126 -10.67 -0.75 -4.65
C SER A 126 -11.41 -0.87 -3.32
N GLU A 127 -10.82 -1.50 -2.32
CA GLU A 127 -11.43 -1.69 -0.99
C GLU A 127 -11.15 -0.49 -0.05
N GLY A 128 -10.44 0.51 -0.56
CA GLY A 128 -10.33 1.84 0.04
C GLY A 128 -9.04 2.14 0.76
N LEU A 129 -9.01 3.38 1.25
CA LEU A 129 -7.95 3.96 2.05
C LEU A 129 -8.43 4.07 3.50
N HIS A 130 -7.62 3.60 4.43
CA HIS A 130 -7.96 3.51 5.84
C HIS A 130 -6.86 4.14 6.69
N CYS A 131 -7.26 4.86 7.74
CA CYS A 131 -6.33 5.44 8.70
C CYS A 131 -6.67 5.00 10.13
N TYR A 132 -5.63 4.63 10.85
CA TYR A 132 -5.70 4.18 12.24
C TYR A 132 -4.72 4.96 13.12
N SER A 133 -4.94 4.95 14.43
CA SER A 133 -3.88 5.23 15.39
C SER A 133 -2.91 4.04 15.45
N LEU A 134 -1.74 4.22 16.05
CA LEU A 134 -0.82 3.10 16.27
C LEU A 134 -1.35 2.08 17.29
N ASP A 135 -2.36 2.44 18.07
CA ASP A 135 -3.06 1.55 19.02
C ASP A 135 -4.20 0.75 18.38
N GLY A 136 -4.42 0.93 17.05
CA GLY A 136 -5.40 0.17 16.29
C GLY A 136 -6.79 0.80 16.25
N GLU A 137 -6.98 2.02 16.78
CA GLU A 137 -8.23 2.74 16.67
C GLU A 137 -8.41 3.31 15.26
N ARG A 138 -9.51 2.98 14.58
CA ARG A 138 -9.82 3.51 13.25
C ARG A 138 -10.26 4.96 13.34
N ARG A 139 -9.51 5.85 12.69
CA ARG A 139 -9.80 7.28 12.61
C ARG A 139 -10.80 7.59 11.50
N TRP A 140 -10.56 7.05 10.30
CA TRP A 140 -11.43 7.22 9.16
C TRP A 140 -11.20 6.14 8.09
N LYS A 141 -12.15 6.05 7.17
CA LYS A 141 -12.10 5.23 5.95
C LYS A 141 -12.57 6.08 4.77
N LYS A 142 -11.95 5.91 3.59
CA LYS A 142 -12.35 6.54 2.34
C LYS A 142 -12.47 5.50 1.24
N ASP A 143 -13.61 5.50 0.55
CA ASP A 143 -13.79 4.77 -0.70
C ASP A 143 -13.03 5.51 -1.82
N LEU A 144 -12.21 4.79 -2.56
CA LEU A 144 -11.46 5.30 -3.71
C LEU A 144 -12.14 5.00 -5.04
N GLY A 145 -13.30 4.32 -5.02
CA GLY A 145 -13.91 3.74 -6.19
C GLY A 145 -13.22 2.44 -6.63
N VAL A 146 -13.61 1.93 -7.79
CA VAL A 146 -13.00 0.72 -8.37
C VAL A 146 -11.71 1.09 -9.09
N ILE A 147 -10.59 0.53 -8.64
CA ILE A 147 -9.27 0.70 -9.25
C ILE A 147 -8.92 -0.62 -9.91
N ASN A 148 -9.38 -0.81 -11.13
CA ASN A 148 -9.21 -2.06 -11.87
C ASN A 148 -7.93 -2.04 -12.70
N VAL A 149 -6.87 -2.68 -12.20
CA VAL A 149 -5.58 -2.81 -12.89
C VAL A 149 -5.59 -4.06 -13.78
N SER A 150 -6.65 -4.21 -14.57
CA SER A 150 -6.81 -5.30 -15.54
C SER A 150 -6.61 -4.79 -16.95
N LYS A 151 -5.92 -5.57 -17.77
CA LYS A 151 -5.83 -5.34 -19.22
C LYS A 151 -5.80 -6.70 -19.91
N TYR A 152 -6.48 -6.83 -21.04
CA TYR A 152 -6.55 -8.08 -21.82
C TYR A 152 -7.13 -9.26 -21.03
N GLY A 153 -8.14 -9.01 -20.20
CA GLY A 153 -8.82 -10.06 -19.41
C GLY A 153 -8.02 -10.61 -18.23
N VAL A 154 -6.86 -10.02 -17.91
CA VAL A 154 -6.05 -10.42 -16.75
C VAL A 154 -6.20 -9.41 -15.63
N GLY A 155 -6.73 -9.83 -14.50
CA GLY A 155 -6.75 -9.07 -13.26
C GLY A 155 -5.40 -9.15 -12.56
N TRP A 156 -4.63 -8.05 -12.55
CA TRP A 156 -3.31 -8.03 -11.89
C TRP A 156 -3.38 -7.64 -10.41
N GLY A 157 -4.46 -6.97 -10.00
CA GLY A 157 -4.61 -6.41 -8.67
C GLY A 157 -3.83 -5.10 -8.47
N TYR A 158 -4.22 -4.38 -7.43
CA TYR A 158 -3.58 -3.12 -7.02
C TYR A 158 -2.40 -3.38 -6.07
N ALA A 159 -1.30 -2.64 -6.21
CA ALA A 159 -0.12 -2.85 -5.36
C ALA A 159 0.68 -1.58 -5.03
N SER A 160 0.29 -0.41 -5.54
CA SER A 160 0.95 0.84 -5.18
C SER A 160 0.69 1.21 -3.72
N SER A 161 1.74 1.34 -2.93
CA SER A 161 1.64 1.64 -1.50
C SER A 161 1.44 3.14 -1.26
N PRO A 162 0.79 3.56 -0.18
CA PRO A 162 0.70 4.97 0.18
C PRO A 162 2.07 5.52 0.59
N THR A 163 2.30 6.79 0.27
CA THR A 163 3.47 7.55 0.75
C THR A 163 2.98 8.72 1.60
N LEU A 164 3.55 8.87 2.80
CA LEU A 164 3.24 9.99 3.68
C LEU A 164 4.26 11.13 3.48
N HIS A 165 3.78 12.36 3.40
CA HIS A 165 4.60 13.56 3.40
C HIS A 165 3.87 14.70 4.10
N GLY A 166 4.37 15.11 5.26
CA GLY A 166 3.69 16.07 6.13
C GLY A 166 2.28 15.58 6.50
N ASP A 167 1.29 16.40 6.24
CA ASP A 167 -0.13 16.14 6.48
C ASP A 167 -0.84 15.43 5.31
N ARG A 168 -0.09 14.85 4.38
CA ARG A 168 -0.61 14.31 3.12
C ARG A 168 -0.30 12.83 2.95
N ILE A 169 -1.25 12.14 2.34
CA ILE A 169 -1.11 10.77 1.82
C ILE A 169 -1.09 10.87 0.31
N ILE A 170 -0.02 10.43 -0.32
CA ILE A 170 0.12 10.41 -1.78
C ILE A 170 -0.16 9.00 -2.27
N LEU A 171 -1.08 8.87 -3.23
CA LEU A 171 -1.42 7.60 -3.89
C LEU A 171 -1.19 7.70 -5.39
N GLN A 172 -0.62 6.64 -5.95
CA GLN A 172 -0.53 6.40 -7.39
C GLN A 172 -1.51 5.29 -7.76
N CYS A 173 -2.52 5.62 -8.57
CA CYS A 173 -3.61 4.73 -8.95
C CYS A 173 -3.64 4.61 -10.49
N ASP A 174 -2.65 3.92 -11.04
CA ASP A 174 -2.48 3.78 -12.48
C ASP A 174 -3.29 2.57 -12.99
N ALA A 175 -4.62 2.73 -13.02
CA ALA A 175 -5.52 1.82 -13.72
C ALA A 175 -5.68 2.24 -15.18
N PRO A 176 -5.77 1.31 -16.15
CA PRO A 176 -5.80 1.63 -17.58
C PRO A 176 -6.87 2.63 -17.99
N ASP A 177 -8.06 2.54 -17.38
CA ASP A 177 -9.21 3.35 -17.79
C ASP A 177 -9.17 4.78 -17.21
N SER A 178 -8.56 4.96 -16.05
CA SER A 178 -8.50 6.27 -15.37
C SER A 178 -7.28 6.38 -14.47
N PRO A 179 -6.06 6.40 -15.01
CA PRO A 179 -4.85 6.51 -14.20
C PRO A 179 -4.74 7.90 -13.58
N TYR A 180 -4.41 7.95 -12.29
CA TYR A 180 -4.25 9.20 -11.57
C TYR A 180 -3.19 9.14 -10.46
N LEU A 181 -2.69 10.30 -10.09
CA LEU A 181 -1.95 10.58 -8.87
C LEU A 181 -2.81 11.51 -8.01
N ALA A 182 -2.91 11.23 -6.72
CA ALA A 182 -3.74 12.04 -5.84
C ALA A 182 -3.09 12.24 -4.46
N ALA A 183 -3.43 13.34 -3.82
CA ALA A 183 -3.13 13.58 -2.42
C ALA A 183 -4.40 13.66 -1.58
N PHE A 184 -4.35 13.04 -0.41
CA PHE A 184 -5.42 13.08 0.59
C PHE A 184 -4.88 13.63 1.89
N ARG A 185 -5.72 14.33 2.64
CA ARG A 185 -5.36 14.85 3.95
C ARG A 185 -5.27 13.70 4.96
N LEU A 186 -4.19 13.67 5.72
CA LEU A 186 -3.94 12.59 6.67
C LEU A 186 -4.94 12.57 7.83
N SER A 187 -5.47 13.73 8.24
CA SER A 187 -6.37 13.84 9.39
C SER A 187 -7.76 13.26 9.16
N ASP A 188 -8.29 13.36 7.94
CA ASP A 188 -9.69 13.02 7.62
C ASP A 188 -9.90 12.29 6.28
N GLY A 189 -8.84 12.08 5.48
CA GLY A 189 -8.92 11.44 4.18
C GLY A 189 -9.56 12.30 3.09
N ALA A 190 -9.78 13.61 3.32
CA ALA A 190 -10.29 14.50 2.28
C ALA A 190 -9.29 14.60 1.12
N GLU A 191 -9.77 14.52 -0.11
CA GLU A 191 -8.94 14.71 -1.29
C GLU A 191 -8.51 16.17 -1.39
N ILE A 192 -7.19 16.39 -1.49
CA ILE A 192 -6.59 17.73 -1.61
C ILE A 192 -6.45 18.09 -3.08
N TRP A 193 -5.92 17.15 -3.87
CA TRP A 193 -5.80 17.28 -5.32
C TRP A 193 -5.75 15.91 -6.00
N ARG A 194 -6.08 15.92 -7.28
CA ARG A 194 -5.95 14.78 -8.18
C ARG A 194 -5.45 15.27 -9.54
N THR A 195 -4.51 14.55 -10.13
CA THR A 195 -4.08 14.77 -11.51
C THR A 195 -4.17 13.49 -12.31
N GLY A 196 -4.79 13.57 -13.49
CA GLY A 196 -4.87 12.47 -14.44
C GLY A 196 -3.49 12.12 -15.00
N ARG A 197 -3.29 10.85 -15.34
CA ARG A 197 -2.04 10.33 -15.92
C ARG A 197 -2.28 9.64 -17.26
N ALA A 198 -3.43 9.86 -17.89
CA ALA A 198 -3.70 9.36 -19.24
C ALA A 198 -2.66 9.84 -20.25
N GLY A 199 -2.14 8.93 -21.07
CA GLY A 199 -1.05 9.21 -21.99
C GLY A 199 0.36 9.27 -21.36
N VAL A 200 0.45 9.28 -20.02
CA VAL A 200 1.74 9.26 -19.29
C VAL A 200 2.01 7.88 -18.71
N CYS A 201 0.97 7.15 -18.34
CA CYS A 201 1.10 5.80 -17.81
C CYS A 201 -0.08 4.94 -18.27
N GLU A 202 0.20 3.73 -18.76
CA GLU A 202 -0.86 2.77 -19.09
C GLU A 202 -1.32 1.99 -17.87
N ARG A 203 -0.39 1.56 -17.03
CA ARG A 203 -0.60 0.84 -15.79
C ARG A 203 0.71 0.78 -15.00
N CYS A 204 0.62 0.82 -13.69
CA CYS A 204 1.79 0.72 -12.83
C CYS A 204 1.41 0.24 -11.43
N TRP A 205 2.39 -0.36 -10.78
CA TRP A 205 2.29 -0.83 -9.38
C TRP A 205 3.32 -0.15 -8.49
N SER A 206 4.03 0.85 -9.03
CA SER A 206 5.06 1.57 -8.29
C SER A 206 4.46 2.42 -7.18
N THR A 207 5.19 2.52 -6.09
CA THR A 207 4.87 3.45 -5.00
C THR A 207 5.47 4.81 -5.32
N PRO A 208 4.73 5.92 -5.22
CA PRO A 208 5.25 7.25 -5.47
C PRO A 208 6.35 7.60 -4.46
N TYR A 209 7.33 8.36 -4.91
CA TYR A 209 8.42 8.87 -4.09
C TYR A 209 8.33 10.38 -3.97
N VAL A 210 8.48 10.92 -2.75
CA VAL A 210 8.52 12.37 -2.53
C VAL A 210 9.98 12.81 -2.43
N HIS A 211 10.38 13.67 -3.34
CA HIS A 211 11.70 14.29 -3.38
C HIS A 211 11.61 15.75 -2.96
N ALA A 212 12.35 16.13 -1.94
CA ALA A 212 12.45 17.51 -1.48
C ALA A 212 13.90 17.98 -1.58
N ALA A 213 14.17 18.95 -2.46
CA ALA A 213 15.50 19.53 -2.65
C ALA A 213 15.37 20.97 -3.18
N GLY A 214 16.30 21.85 -2.81
CA GLY A 214 16.38 23.21 -3.33
C GLY A 214 15.12 24.06 -3.09
N GLY A 215 14.40 23.82 -1.99
CA GLY A 215 13.14 24.53 -1.67
C GLY A 215 11.92 24.04 -2.46
N ARG A 216 12.07 23.03 -3.30
CA ARG A 216 10.99 22.40 -4.07
C ARG A 216 10.68 21.01 -3.53
N THR A 217 9.43 20.63 -3.57
CA THR A 217 8.97 19.27 -3.25
C THR A 217 8.24 18.70 -4.45
N GLN A 218 8.67 17.53 -4.90
CA GLN A 218 8.11 16.85 -6.07
C GLN A 218 7.68 15.44 -5.69
N VAL A 219 6.60 14.99 -6.29
CA VAL A 219 6.23 13.56 -6.31
C VAL A 219 6.76 12.95 -7.58
N VAL A 220 7.65 11.99 -7.46
CA VAL A 220 8.15 11.19 -8.58
C VAL A 220 7.28 9.93 -8.67
N ALA A 221 6.55 9.82 -9.76
CA ALA A 221 5.68 8.69 -10.06
C ALA A 221 6.25 7.90 -11.24
N ASN A 222 6.74 6.70 -10.95
CA ASN A 222 7.23 5.79 -11.97
C ASN A 222 6.06 5.05 -12.60
N GLY A 223 6.02 4.98 -13.93
CA GLY A 223 5.03 4.25 -14.70
C GLY A 223 5.63 3.84 -16.05
N TRP A 224 4.96 2.94 -16.75
CA TRP A 224 5.36 2.58 -18.10
C TRP A 224 4.50 3.37 -19.11
N PRO A 225 5.09 4.01 -20.13
CA PRO A 225 6.52 4.02 -20.45
C PRO A 225 7.33 5.17 -19.85
N PHE A 226 6.76 6.01 -18.96
CA PHE A 226 7.42 7.23 -18.48
C PHE A 226 7.54 7.29 -16.96
N VAL A 227 8.58 7.99 -16.50
CA VAL A 227 8.68 8.53 -15.14
C VAL A 227 8.24 9.99 -15.18
N ALA A 228 7.34 10.38 -14.29
CA ALA A 228 6.83 11.75 -14.22
C ALA A 228 7.11 12.36 -12.84
N GLY A 229 7.56 13.60 -12.82
CA GLY A 229 7.63 14.44 -11.64
C GLY A 229 6.44 15.39 -11.58
N VAL A 230 5.73 15.42 -10.45
CA VAL A 230 4.64 16.37 -10.19
C VAL A 230 5.05 17.24 -9.02
N GLU A 231 5.08 18.55 -9.20
CA GLU A 231 5.44 19.50 -8.14
C GLU A 231 4.34 19.57 -7.08
N LEU A 232 4.72 19.34 -5.83
CA LEU A 232 3.83 19.59 -4.69
C LEU A 232 3.87 21.07 -4.37
N MET A 233 2.93 21.83 -4.92
CA MET A 233 2.80 23.24 -4.58
C MET A 233 2.38 23.38 -3.12
N THR A 234 3.11 24.19 -2.37
CA THR A 234 2.67 24.67 -1.05
C THR A 234 1.45 25.59 -1.24
N GLN A 235 0.52 25.63 -0.28
CA GLN A 235 -0.72 26.43 -0.34
C GLN A 235 -0.53 27.94 -0.63
N ARG A 236 0.67 28.44 -0.82
CA ARG A 236 1.00 29.83 -1.14
C ARG A 236 1.20 30.13 -2.62
N GLY A 237 0.97 29.17 -3.52
CA GLY A 237 1.32 29.30 -4.95
C GLY A 237 0.16 29.11 -5.94
N LEU A 238 -1.09 29.30 -5.53
CA LEU A 238 -2.21 29.52 -6.45
C LEU A 238 -2.53 31.02 -6.43
N LEU A 239 -1.88 31.77 -7.29
CA LEU A 239 -2.37 33.03 -7.85
C LEU A 239 -2.86 32.75 -9.26
#